data_872e0696c2ec98690f6329c98abfd17d
#
_entry.id   872e0696c2ec98690f6329c98abfd17d
#
_cell.length_a   1.000
_cell.length_b   1.000
_cell.length_c   1.000
_cell.angle_alpha   90.00
_cell.angle_beta   90.00
_cell.angle_gamma   90.00
#
_symmetry.space_group_name_H-M   'P 1'
#
loop_
_entity.id
_entity.type
_entity.pdbx_description
1 polymer ?
#
loop_
_entity_poly.entity_id
_entity_poly.type
_entity_poly.pdbx_seq_one_letter_code
_entity_poly.pdbx_strand_id
1 'polypeptide(L)'
;GMYNAVAGVVTISSFISGVLDLAIQRFYSYAMGAKQRDQLIKIFSISIKCSAILALIIFIILELAGIWYIENNLVVPIEKIGIVTLCFHFAVITFLCTILQIPFTSTIFAHEDMGIYAAISSVECLLKLLVAFLIGKVFWDNLSFYCLGLMLVAILIYISYALWGYNRYEECKHYINVKDTGLYKKILSFSGWTLFGSFAKITMVQG
;
A
#
# COMPACT_ATOMS: atom_id res chain seq x y z
N GLY A 1 19.19 -1.94 16.03
CA GLY A 1 19.41 -2.42 14.68
C GLY A 1 18.18 -2.91 13.93
N MET A 2 17.57 -4.02 14.35
CA MET A 2 16.49 -4.71 13.62
C MET A 2 15.22 -3.86 13.43
N TYR A 3 14.78 -3.18 14.48
CA TYR A 3 13.62 -2.30 14.45
C TYR A 3 13.78 -1.15 13.44
N ASN A 4 14.96 -0.56 13.35
CA ASN A 4 15.24 0.55 12.44
C ASN A 4 15.25 0.11 10.96
N ALA A 5 15.68 -1.10 10.65
CA ALA A 5 15.65 -1.63 9.28
C ALA A 5 14.23 -1.86 8.81
N VAL A 6 13.39 -2.52 9.63
CA VAL A 6 11.96 -2.74 9.35
C VAL A 6 11.21 -1.41 9.28
N ALA A 7 11.45 -0.50 10.23
CA ALA A 7 10.85 0.83 10.23
C ALA A 7 11.25 1.64 8.98
N GLY A 8 12.50 1.54 8.52
CA GLY A 8 12.97 2.16 7.28
C GLY A 8 12.23 1.67 6.04
N VAL A 9 12.06 0.36 5.91
CA VAL A 9 11.28 -0.25 4.80
C VAL A 9 9.83 0.23 4.85
N VAL A 10 9.19 0.21 6.00
CA VAL A 10 7.79 0.69 6.17
C VAL A 10 7.67 2.17 5.81
N THR A 11 8.63 2.99 6.21
CA THR A 11 8.61 4.43 5.92
C THR A 11 8.75 4.72 4.42
N ILE A 12 9.73 4.09 3.75
CA ILE A 12 9.92 4.21 2.30
C ILE A 12 8.67 3.72 1.55
N SER A 13 8.09 2.66 2.03
CA SER A 13 6.89 2.03 1.49
C SER A 13 5.68 2.96 1.55
N SER A 14 5.43 3.53 2.72
CA SER A 14 4.33 4.48 2.94
C SER A 14 4.51 5.74 2.08
N PHE A 15 5.76 6.17 1.89
CA PHE A 15 6.09 7.31 1.05
C PHE A 15 5.76 7.05 -0.43
N ILE A 16 6.20 5.92 -0.99
CA ILE A 16 5.91 5.56 -2.39
C ILE A 16 4.41 5.42 -2.62
N SER A 17 3.70 4.76 -1.70
CA SER A 17 2.25 4.59 -1.76
C SER A 17 1.52 5.93 -1.74
N GLY A 18 1.89 6.85 -0.84
CA GLY A 18 1.27 8.17 -0.72
C GLY A 18 1.46 9.04 -1.97
N VAL A 19 2.61 8.96 -2.63
CA VAL A 19 2.85 9.71 -3.87
C VAL A 19 2.01 9.19 -5.03
N LEU A 20 1.88 7.88 -5.18
CA LEU A 20 1.05 7.28 -6.22
C LEU A 20 -0.43 7.61 -5.98
N ASP A 21 -0.88 7.55 -4.73
CA ASP A 21 -2.23 7.89 -4.32
C ASP A 21 -2.59 9.35 -4.67
N LEU A 22 -1.73 10.31 -4.32
CA LEU A 22 -1.91 11.73 -4.66
C LEU A 22 -1.96 11.96 -6.19
N ALA A 23 -1.13 11.26 -6.94
CA ALA A 23 -1.14 11.37 -8.40
C ALA A 23 -2.47 10.88 -8.98
N ILE A 24 -2.93 9.71 -8.55
CA ILE A 24 -4.18 9.12 -9.02
C ILE A 24 -5.37 10.00 -8.61
N GLN A 25 -5.45 10.45 -7.37
CA GLN A 25 -6.49 11.36 -6.88
C GLN A 25 -6.62 12.62 -7.75
N ARG A 26 -5.50 13.23 -8.11
CA ARG A 26 -5.50 14.43 -8.96
C ARG A 26 -6.14 14.16 -10.32
N PHE A 27 -5.78 13.06 -10.99
CA PHE A 27 -6.36 12.73 -12.31
C PHE A 27 -7.84 12.38 -12.19
N TYR A 28 -8.25 11.70 -11.11
CA TYR A 28 -9.64 11.42 -10.81
C TYR A 28 -10.46 12.69 -10.62
N SER A 29 -10.00 13.59 -9.75
CA SER A 29 -10.69 14.85 -9.45
C SER A 29 -10.84 15.71 -10.70
N TYR A 30 -9.83 15.73 -11.58
CA TYR A 30 -9.90 16.44 -12.85
C TYR A 30 -10.96 15.82 -13.79
N ALA A 31 -10.96 14.51 -13.97
CA ALA A 31 -11.92 13.83 -14.83
C ALA A 31 -13.35 13.93 -14.30
N MET A 32 -13.52 13.93 -12.99
CA MET A 32 -14.80 14.09 -12.32
C MET A 32 -15.36 15.52 -12.48
N GLY A 33 -14.52 16.53 -12.28
CA GLY A 33 -14.89 17.94 -12.55
C GLY A 33 -15.29 18.19 -14.00
N ALA A 34 -14.64 17.49 -14.95
CA ALA A 34 -14.99 17.55 -16.38
C ALA A 34 -16.20 16.67 -16.77
N LYS A 35 -16.78 15.92 -15.83
CA LYS A 35 -17.92 14.98 -16.03
C LYS A 35 -17.66 13.92 -17.10
N GLN A 36 -16.41 13.47 -17.25
CA GLN A 36 -15.97 12.53 -18.28
C GLN A 36 -15.95 11.10 -17.72
N ARG A 37 -17.10 10.42 -17.69
CA ARG A 37 -17.24 9.05 -17.16
C ARG A 37 -16.27 8.05 -17.80
N ASP A 38 -16.11 8.10 -19.12
CA ASP A 38 -15.18 7.19 -19.82
C ASP A 38 -13.73 7.38 -19.39
N GLN A 39 -13.35 8.58 -19.00
CA GLN A 39 -12.01 8.86 -18.47
C GLN A 39 -11.84 8.29 -17.05
N LEU A 40 -12.88 8.33 -16.21
CA LEU A 40 -12.81 7.73 -14.86
C LEU A 40 -12.52 6.23 -14.94
N ILE A 41 -13.22 5.48 -15.82
CA ILE A 41 -12.98 4.06 -16.04
C ILE A 41 -11.54 3.80 -16.54
N LYS A 42 -11.05 4.64 -17.46
CA LYS A 42 -9.67 4.54 -17.95
C LYS A 42 -8.65 4.80 -16.84
N ILE A 43 -8.85 5.84 -16.03
CA ILE A 43 -7.95 6.18 -14.92
C ILE A 43 -7.94 5.04 -13.90
N PHE A 44 -9.10 4.49 -13.51
CA PHE A 44 -9.18 3.35 -12.61
C PHE A 44 -8.41 2.14 -13.15
N SER A 45 -8.67 1.77 -14.41
CA SER A 45 -8.01 0.63 -15.05
C SER A 45 -6.48 0.79 -15.14
N ILE A 46 -6.00 2.01 -15.40
CA ILE A 46 -4.57 2.34 -15.40
C ILE A 46 -4.01 2.28 -13.98
N SER A 47 -4.73 2.82 -12.99
CA SER A 47 -4.31 2.83 -11.60
C SER A 47 -4.12 1.42 -11.05
N ILE A 48 -5.04 0.49 -11.33
CA ILE A 48 -4.91 -0.92 -10.96
C ILE A 48 -3.65 -1.53 -11.57
N LYS A 49 -3.41 -1.30 -12.87
CA LYS A 49 -2.22 -1.83 -13.55
C LYS A 49 -0.93 -1.24 -12.97
N CYS A 50 -0.89 0.07 -12.77
CA CYS A 50 0.28 0.74 -12.19
C CYS A 50 0.55 0.25 -10.77
N SER A 51 -0.48 0.11 -9.93
CA SER A 51 -0.33 -0.42 -8.57
C SER A 51 0.12 -1.88 -8.57
N ALA A 52 -0.42 -2.72 -9.47
CA ALA A 52 -0.02 -4.11 -9.58
C ALA A 52 1.43 -4.27 -10.06
N ILE A 53 1.85 -3.50 -11.08
CA ILE A 53 3.23 -3.50 -11.57
C ILE A 53 4.19 -3.00 -10.49
N LEU A 54 3.83 -1.91 -9.79
CA LEU A 54 4.62 -1.36 -8.70
C LEU A 54 4.74 -2.37 -7.54
N ALA A 55 3.64 -3.01 -7.16
CA ALA A 55 3.63 -4.06 -6.15
C ALA A 55 4.55 -5.23 -6.53
N LEU A 56 4.51 -5.67 -7.79
CA LEU A 56 5.37 -6.74 -8.29
C LEU A 56 6.86 -6.36 -8.26
N ILE A 57 7.20 -5.15 -8.73
CA ILE A 57 8.59 -4.67 -8.70
C ILE A 57 9.11 -4.60 -7.27
N ILE A 58 8.32 -4.03 -6.36
CA ILE A 58 8.71 -3.89 -4.96
C ILE A 58 8.79 -5.27 -4.28
N PHE A 59 7.87 -6.19 -4.58
CA PHE A 59 7.94 -7.57 -4.11
C PHE A 59 9.29 -8.20 -4.47
N ILE A 60 9.68 -8.13 -5.75
CA ILE A 60 10.95 -8.71 -6.21
C ILE A 60 12.14 -8.05 -5.50
N ILE A 61 12.16 -6.72 -5.38
CA ILE A 61 13.24 -6.00 -4.72
C ILE A 61 13.32 -6.38 -3.23
N LEU A 62 12.19 -6.42 -2.53
CA LEU A 62 12.16 -6.76 -1.10
C LEU A 62 12.56 -8.20 -0.85
N GLU A 63 12.08 -9.17 -1.64
CA GLU A 63 12.47 -10.58 -1.48
C GLU A 63 13.96 -10.76 -1.72
N LEU A 64 14.53 -10.21 -2.80
CA LEU A 64 15.96 -10.36 -3.09
C LEU A 64 16.84 -9.63 -2.07
N ALA A 65 16.54 -8.35 -1.78
CA ALA A 65 17.35 -7.55 -0.87
C ALA A 65 17.13 -7.94 0.59
N GLY A 66 15.89 -8.29 0.97
CA GLY A 66 15.54 -8.62 2.34
C GLY A 66 16.11 -9.97 2.79
N ILE A 67 16.00 -11.00 1.97
CA ILE A 67 16.57 -12.31 2.28
C ILE A 67 18.10 -12.21 2.36
N TRP A 68 18.72 -11.54 1.37
CA TRP A 68 20.17 -11.30 1.40
C TRP A 68 20.62 -10.57 2.67
N TYR A 69 19.84 -9.56 3.12
CA TYR A 69 20.14 -8.82 4.33
C TYR A 69 19.98 -9.65 5.60
N ILE A 70 18.95 -10.49 5.68
CA ILE A 70 18.69 -11.38 6.81
C ILE A 70 19.81 -12.40 6.95
N GLU A 71 20.28 -12.98 5.85
CA GLU A 71 21.30 -14.02 5.85
C GLU A 71 22.71 -13.49 6.15
N ASN A 72 23.06 -12.28 5.66
CA ASN A 72 24.46 -11.80 5.70
C ASN A 72 24.71 -10.74 6.75
N ASN A 73 23.74 -9.94 7.15
CA ASN A 73 23.94 -8.75 7.98
C ASN A 73 23.17 -8.77 9.31
N LEU A 74 22.24 -9.70 9.48
CA LEU A 74 21.41 -9.72 10.67
C LEU A 74 22.06 -10.58 11.78
N VAL A 75 22.48 -9.94 12.86
CA VAL A 75 23.00 -10.63 14.05
C VAL A 75 21.83 -11.12 14.90
N VAL A 76 21.31 -12.30 14.56
CA VAL A 76 20.22 -12.98 15.29
C VAL A 76 20.67 -14.40 15.64
N PRO A 77 20.28 -14.93 16.82
CA PRO A 77 20.51 -16.33 17.15
C PRO A 77 19.95 -17.25 16.05
N ILE A 78 20.73 -18.26 15.67
CA ILE A 78 20.39 -19.19 14.56
C ILE A 78 18.99 -19.79 14.72
N GLU A 79 18.58 -20.05 15.96
CA GLU A 79 17.25 -20.60 16.29
C GLU A 79 16.08 -19.66 15.92
N LYS A 80 16.32 -18.35 15.80
CA LYS A 80 15.29 -17.35 15.52
C LYS A 80 15.28 -16.84 14.06
N ILE A 81 16.23 -17.26 13.24
CA ILE A 81 16.31 -16.83 11.83
C ILE A 81 15.04 -17.20 11.07
N GLY A 82 14.51 -18.41 11.25
CA GLY A 82 13.28 -18.85 10.59
C GLY A 82 12.06 -18.01 10.97
N ILE A 83 11.95 -17.61 12.24
CA ILE A 83 10.87 -16.73 12.74
C ILE A 83 10.98 -15.35 12.10
N VAL A 84 12.17 -14.78 12.03
CA VAL A 84 12.42 -13.47 11.44
C VAL A 84 12.11 -13.47 9.95
N THR A 85 12.52 -14.50 9.23
CA THR A 85 12.21 -14.66 7.79
C THR A 85 10.71 -14.77 7.55
N LEU A 86 9.99 -15.54 8.37
CA LEU A 86 8.53 -15.64 8.30
C LEU A 86 7.85 -14.27 8.54
N CYS A 87 8.27 -13.55 9.57
CA CYS A 87 7.76 -12.21 9.87
C CYS A 87 8.06 -11.22 8.74
N PHE A 88 9.21 -11.35 8.10
CA PHE A 88 9.56 -10.54 6.94
C PHE A 88 8.59 -10.77 5.78
N HIS A 89 8.29 -12.03 5.42
CA HIS A 89 7.31 -12.32 4.37
C HIS A 89 5.91 -11.79 4.71
N PHE A 90 5.46 -11.90 5.96
CA PHE A 90 4.19 -11.31 6.39
C PHE A 90 4.19 -9.78 6.24
N ALA A 91 5.29 -9.12 6.59
CA ALA A 91 5.44 -7.68 6.41
C ALA A 91 5.42 -7.28 4.92
N VAL A 92 6.07 -8.05 4.04
CA VAL A 92 6.04 -7.83 2.59
C VAL A 92 4.61 -7.93 2.07
N ILE A 93 3.85 -8.98 2.43
CA ILE A 93 2.46 -9.14 2.01
C ILE A 93 1.59 -7.98 2.53
N THR A 94 1.75 -7.59 3.79
CA THR A 94 1.07 -6.42 4.37
C THR A 94 1.29 -5.18 3.52
N PHE A 95 2.53 -4.96 3.12
CA PHE A 95 2.88 -3.82 2.29
C PHE A 95 2.29 -3.89 0.87
N LEU A 96 2.32 -5.06 0.24
CA LEU A 96 1.69 -5.24 -1.07
C LEU A 96 0.18 -4.92 -1.04
N CYS A 97 -0.52 -5.34 0.02
CA CYS A 97 -1.93 -4.98 0.22
C CYS A 97 -2.13 -3.45 0.28
N THR A 98 -1.22 -2.74 0.95
CA THR A 98 -1.26 -1.26 1.03
C THR A 98 -1.10 -0.61 -0.35
N ILE A 99 -0.26 -1.15 -1.24
CA ILE A 99 -0.12 -0.63 -2.61
C ILE A 99 -1.36 -0.96 -3.44
N LEU A 100 -1.86 -2.19 -3.33
CA LEU A 100 -3.00 -2.64 -4.13
C LEU A 100 -4.33 -1.96 -3.75
N GLN A 101 -4.45 -1.41 -2.55
CA GLN A 101 -5.63 -0.64 -2.15
C GLN A 101 -5.68 0.78 -2.72
N ILE A 102 -4.55 1.35 -3.20
CA ILE A 102 -4.44 2.74 -3.68
C ILE A 102 -5.52 3.11 -4.72
N PRO A 103 -5.80 2.31 -5.77
CA PRO A 103 -6.84 2.65 -6.73
C PRO A 103 -8.21 2.86 -6.11
N PHE A 104 -8.55 2.07 -5.09
CA PHE A 104 -9.84 2.15 -4.40
C PHE A 104 -9.90 3.34 -3.44
N THR A 105 -8.85 3.58 -2.66
CA THR A 105 -8.77 4.74 -1.77
C THR A 105 -8.79 6.04 -2.56
N SER A 106 -8.05 6.12 -3.65
CA SER A 106 -8.03 7.30 -4.54
C SER A 106 -9.42 7.59 -5.13
N THR A 107 -10.20 6.54 -5.48
CA THR A 107 -11.58 6.69 -5.97
C THR A 107 -12.48 7.25 -4.87
N ILE A 108 -12.40 6.72 -3.64
CA ILE A 108 -13.17 7.20 -2.48
C ILE A 108 -12.87 8.68 -2.21
N PHE A 109 -11.60 9.08 -2.23
CA PHE A 109 -11.21 10.48 -2.06
C PHE A 109 -11.73 11.38 -3.17
N ALA A 110 -11.70 10.92 -4.41
CA ALA A 110 -12.18 11.69 -5.55
C ALA A 110 -13.70 11.91 -5.51
N HIS A 111 -14.44 10.93 -4.99
CA HIS A 111 -15.89 11.05 -4.75
C HIS A 111 -16.24 11.79 -3.45
N GLU A 112 -15.24 12.32 -2.73
CA GLU A 112 -15.41 13.02 -1.46
C GLU A 112 -16.12 12.20 -0.36
N ASP A 113 -16.13 10.88 -0.48
CA ASP A 113 -16.74 9.94 0.47
C ASP A 113 -15.83 9.74 1.71
N MET A 114 -15.41 10.85 2.34
CA MET A 114 -14.48 10.84 3.48
C MET A 114 -15.00 10.07 4.69
N GLY A 115 -16.33 9.99 4.85
CA GLY A 115 -16.95 9.24 5.95
C GLY A 115 -16.64 7.76 5.92
N ILE A 116 -16.64 7.16 4.73
CA ILE A 116 -16.29 5.75 4.54
C ILE A 116 -14.81 5.49 4.76
N TYR A 117 -13.96 6.36 4.23
CA TYR A 117 -12.53 6.27 4.49
C TYR A 117 -12.23 6.31 6.00
N ALA A 118 -12.83 7.27 6.71
CA ALA A 118 -12.67 7.38 8.15
C ALA A 118 -13.20 6.14 8.90
N ALA A 119 -14.34 5.58 8.48
CA ALA A 119 -14.91 4.39 9.10
C ALA A 119 -13.98 3.17 8.92
N ILE A 120 -13.51 2.88 7.69
CA ILE A 120 -12.61 1.76 7.41
C ILE A 120 -11.28 1.95 8.15
N SER A 121 -10.69 3.15 8.14
CA SER A 121 -9.44 3.45 8.85
C SER A 121 -9.59 3.33 10.36
N SER A 122 -10.75 3.68 10.93
CA SER A 122 -11.02 3.49 12.36
C SER A 122 -11.10 2.01 12.71
N VAL A 123 -11.76 1.20 11.87
CA VAL A 123 -11.80 -0.27 12.04
C VAL A 123 -10.40 -0.86 11.94
N GLU A 124 -9.59 -0.40 10.98
CA GLU A 124 -8.19 -0.81 10.86
C GLU A 124 -7.40 -0.57 12.14
N CYS A 125 -7.52 0.64 12.71
CA CYS A 125 -6.85 0.99 13.96
C CYS A 125 -7.30 0.09 15.12
N LEU A 126 -8.60 -0.14 15.28
CA LEU A 126 -9.15 -1.02 16.30
C LEU A 126 -8.68 -2.47 16.14
N LEU A 127 -8.65 -2.99 14.91
CA LEU A 127 -8.17 -4.35 14.64
C LEU A 127 -6.68 -4.49 14.96
N LYS A 128 -5.84 -3.52 14.58
CA LYS A 128 -4.41 -3.51 14.93
C LYS A 128 -4.19 -3.47 16.44
N LEU A 129 -4.99 -2.68 17.16
CA LEU A 129 -4.94 -2.62 18.62
C LEU A 129 -5.39 -3.94 19.25
N LEU A 130 -6.42 -4.59 18.71
CA LEU A 130 -6.89 -5.91 19.15
C LEU A 130 -5.79 -6.97 18.94
N VAL A 131 -5.12 -6.99 17.80
CA VAL A 131 -3.97 -7.88 17.53
C VAL A 131 -2.88 -7.65 18.58
N ALA A 132 -2.52 -6.40 18.87
CA ALA A 132 -1.52 -6.06 19.88
C ALA A 132 -1.93 -6.51 21.29
N PHE A 133 -3.22 -6.40 21.64
CA PHE A 133 -3.74 -6.86 22.96
C PHE A 133 -3.72 -8.38 23.10
N LEU A 134 -3.88 -9.12 22.02
CA LEU A 134 -3.91 -10.59 22.03
C LEU A 134 -2.52 -11.23 22.12
N ILE A 135 -1.42 -10.52 21.83
CA ILE A 135 -0.05 -11.06 21.84
C ILE A 135 0.28 -11.81 23.14
N GLY A 136 -0.10 -11.25 24.29
CA GLY A 136 0.23 -11.84 25.59
C GLY A 136 -0.63 -13.04 26.00
N LYS A 137 -1.64 -13.42 25.22
CA LYS A 137 -2.63 -14.46 25.56
C LYS A 137 -2.49 -15.74 24.74
N VAL A 138 -1.62 -15.74 23.72
CA VAL A 138 -1.46 -16.86 22.79
C VAL A 138 -0.20 -17.64 23.12
N PHE A 139 -0.28 -18.97 23.10
CA PHE A 139 0.84 -19.89 23.35
C PHE A 139 1.86 -20.00 22.20
N TRP A 140 1.73 -19.17 21.19
CA TRP A 140 2.65 -19.14 20.04
C TRP A 140 3.72 -18.08 20.22
N ASP A 141 4.76 -18.11 19.36
CA ASP A 141 5.78 -17.07 19.36
C ASP A 141 5.14 -15.69 19.12
N ASN A 142 5.29 -14.82 20.09
CA ASN A 142 4.61 -13.52 20.14
C ASN A 142 4.86 -12.67 18.89
N LEU A 143 6.08 -12.77 18.31
CA LEU A 143 6.46 -11.99 17.14
C LEU A 143 5.75 -12.50 15.88
N SER A 144 5.74 -13.82 15.66
CA SER A 144 5.08 -14.44 14.51
C SER A 144 3.58 -14.18 14.53
N PHE A 145 2.94 -14.32 15.69
CA PHE A 145 1.53 -14.04 15.87
C PHE A 145 1.19 -12.57 15.53
N TYR A 146 2.02 -11.63 15.99
CA TYR A 146 1.83 -10.22 15.71
C TYR A 146 1.91 -9.91 14.21
N CYS A 147 2.98 -10.38 13.55
CA CYS A 147 3.17 -10.15 12.11
C CYS A 147 2.06 -10.77 11.26
N LEU A 148 1.63 -12.00 11.61
CA LEU A 148 0.50 -12.67 10.98
C LEU A 148 -0.80 -11.89 11.18
N GLY A 149 -1.06 -11.41 12.39
CA GLY A 149 -2.23 -10.61 12.71
C GLY A 149 -2.28 -9.32 11.89
N LEU A 150 -1.16 -8.60 11.77
CA LEU A 150 -1.07 -7.39 10.94
C LEU A 150 -1.31 -7.69 9.46
N MET A 151 -0.78 -8.80 8.94
CA MET A 151 -1.03 -9.23 7.58
C MET A 151 -2.52 -9.51 7.33
N LEU A 152 -3.18 -10.24 8.23
CA LEU A 152 -4.60 -10.53 8.12
C LEU A 152 -5.44 -9.24 8.16
N VAL A 153 -5.11 -8.30 9.04
CA VAL A 153 -5.77 -6.98 9.08
C VAL A 153 -5.59 -6.26 7.75
N ALA A 154 -4.39 -6.22 7.18
CA ALA A 154 -4.14 -5.54 5.91
C ALA A 154 -4.94 -6.16 4.75
N ILE A 155 -5.04 -7.49 4.70
CA ILE A 155 -5.87 -8.21 3.71
C ILE A 155 -7.36 -7.85 3.89
N LEU A 156 -7.87 -7.86 5.12
CA LEU A 156 -9.27 -7.51 5.41
C LEU A 156 -9.58 -6.07 4.99
N ILE A 157 -8.69 -5.13 5.29
CA ILE A 157 -8.85 -3.72 4.92
C ILE A 157 -8.81 -3.53 3.40
N TYR A 158 -7.85 -4.17 2.71
CA TYR A 158 -7.81 -4.17 1.25
C TYR A 158 -9.13 -4.68 0.64
N ILE A 159 -9.63 -5.82 1.13
CA ILE A 159 -10.91 -6.40 0.69
C ILE A 159 -12.07 -5.43 0.96
N SER A 160 -12.08 -4.79 2.12
CA SER A 160 -13.13 -3.83 2.50
C SER A 160 -13.17 -2.64 1.54
N TYR A 161 -12.03 -2.04 1.21
CA TYR A 161 -11.94 -0.96 0.22
C TYR A 161 -12.35 -1.43 -1.18
N ALA A 162 -11.90 -2.62 -1.60
CA ALA A 162 -12.24 -3.17 -2.90
C ALA A 162 -13.73 -3.48 -3.04
N LEU A 163 -14.34 -4.12 -2.03
CA LEU A 163 -15.78 -4.42 -2.02
C LEU A 163 -16.62 -3.14 -2.00
N TRP A 164 -16.23 -2.15 -1.19
CA TRP A 164 -16.93 -0.87 -1.17
C TRP A 164 -16.85 -0.18 -2.52
N GLY A 165 -15.67 -0.05 -3.09
CA GLY A 165 -15.45 0.56 -4.40
C GLY A 165 -16.25 -0.15 -5.49
N TYR A 166 -16.17 -1.48 -5.54
CA TYR A 166 -16.89 -2.28 -6.51
C TYR A 166 -18.42 -2.15 -6.40
N ASN A 167 -18.96 -2.08 -5.19
CA ASN A 167 -20.41 -1.98 -5.00
C ASN A 167 -20.94 -0.56 -5.27
N ARG A 168 -20.16 0.48 -4.96
CA ARG A 168 -20.63 1.88 -4.96
C ARG A 168 -20.34 2.61 -6.25
N TYR A 169 -19.18 2.38 -6.87
CA TYR A 169 -18.70 3.16 -8.02
C TYR A 169 -18.73 2.35 -9.29
N GLU A 170 -19.33 2.91 -10.34
CA GLU A 170 -19.48 2.23 -11.65
C GLU A 170 -18.13 2.01 -12.34
N GLU A 171 -17.19 2.94 -12.20
CA GLU A 171 -15.86 2.84 -12.77
C GLU A 171 -15.05 1.67 -12.20
N CYS A 172 -15.32 1.26 -10.97
CA CYS A 172 -14.66 0.10 -10.34
C CYS A 172 -15.19 -1.25 -10.88
N LYS A 173 -16.41 -1.26 -11.48
CA LYS A 173 -17.01 -2.47 -12.05
C LYS A 173 -16.51 -2.79 -13.45
N HIS A 174 -16.05 -1.76 -14.17
CA HIS A 174 -15.67 -1.88 -15.58
C HIS A 174 -14.15 -1.74 -15.74
N TYR A 175 -13.47 -2.88 -15.80
CA TYR A 175 -12.06 -2.89 -16.14
C TYR A 175 -11.88 -2.91 -17.66
N ILE A 176 -11.20 -1.92 -18.20
CA ILE A 176 -10.88 -1.81 -19.63
C ILE A 176 -9.38 -1.95 -19.86
N ASN A 177 -8.99 -2.74 -20.87
CA ASN A 177 -7.60 -2.81 -21.26
C ASN A 177 -7.20 -1.55 -22.05
N VAL A 178 -6.83 -0.50 -21.30
CA VAL A 178 -6.46 0.79 -21.87
C VAL A 178 -5.10 0.67 -22.56
N LYS A 179 -5.03 1.03 -23.85
CA LYS A 179 -3.79 1.12 -24.64
C LYS A 179 -3.30 2.58 -24.78
N ASP A 180 -3.86 3.51 -24.02
CA ASP A 180 -3.51 4.93 -24.09
C ASP A 180 -2.18 5.21 -23.39
N THR A 181 -1.08 5.09 -24.16
CA THR A 181 0.27 5.37 -23.68
C THR A 181 0.46 6.82 -23.22
N GLY A 182 -0.35 7.75 -23.73
CA GLY A 182 -0.30 9.17 -23.34
C GLY A 182 -0.75 9.37 -21.90
N LEU A 183 -1.85 8.72 -21.49
CA LEU A 183 -2.37 8.80 -20.13
C LEU A 183 -1.46 8.09 -19.13
N TYR A 184 -0.93 6.91 -19.47
CA TYR A 184 0.11 6.23 -18.67
C TYR A 184 1.31 7.13 -18.40
N LYS A 185 1.85 7.74 -19.48
CA LYS A 185 3.02 8.62 -19.37
C LYS A 185 2.74 9.84 -18.49
N LYS A 186 1.55 10.42 -18.57
CA LYS A 186 1.15 11.55 -17.72
C LYS A 186 1.08 11.17 -16.24
N ILE A 187 0.45 10.04 -15.90
CA ILE A 187 0.32 9.58 -14.51
C ILE A 187 1.70 9.23 -13.95
N LEU A 188 2.52 8.45 -14.66
CA LEU A 188 3.86 8.07 -14.22
C LEU A 188 4.81 9.26 -14.11
N SER A 189 4.79 10.18 -15.08
CA SER A 189 5.62 11.38 -15.03
C SER A 189 5.24 12.28 -13.86
N PHE A 190 3.95 12.44 -13.59
CA PHE A 190 3.49 13.22 -12.45
C PHE A 190 3.86 12.53 -11.12
N SER A 191 3.69 11.20 -11.01
CA SER A 191 4.13 10.44 -9.83
C SER A 191 5.62 10.60 -9.60
N GLY A 192 6.46 10.50 -10.66
CA GLY A 192 7.90 10.72 -10.57
C GLY A 192 8.28 12.12 -10.08
N TRP A 193 7.61 13.14 -10.59
CA TRP A 193 7.83 14.55 -10.17
C TRP A 193 7.41 14.78 -8.71
N THR A 194 6.29 14.20 -8.31
CA THR A 194 5.79 14.25 -6.94
C THR A 194 6.72 13.51 -5.97
N LEU A 195 7.27 12.36 -6.38
CA LEU A 195 8.31 11.64 -5.64
C LEU A 195 9.52 12.54 -5.36
N PHE A 196 10.03 13.17 -6.41
CA PHE A 196 11.19 14.06 -6.28
C PHE A 196 10.91 15.25 -5.35
N GLY A 197 9.75 15.91 -5.52
CA GLY A 197 9.34 17.02 -4.66
C GLY A 197 9.15 16.62 -3.20
N SER A 198 8.58 15.45 -2.96
CA SER A 198 8.39 14.94 -1.60
C SER A 198 9.69 14.51 -0.94
N PHE A 199 10.65 13.96 -1.72
CA PHE A 199 11.99 13.63 -1.24
C PHE A 199 12.75 14.91 -0.82
N ALA A 200 12.67 15.95 -1.64
CA ALA A 200 13.25 17.26 -1.31
C ALA A 200 12.67 17.84 0.00
N LYS A 201 11.35 17.69 0.20
CA LYS A 201 10.68 18.13 1.43
C LYS A 201 11.18 17.39 2.67
N ILE A 202 11.37 16.07 2.60
CA ILE A 202 11.88 15.27 3.73
C ILE A 202 13.32 15.71 4.07
N THR A 203 14.17 15.88 3.07
CA THR A 203 15.56 16.33 3.27
C THR A 203 15.60 17.72 3.91
N MET A 204 14.65 18.58 3.58
CA MET A 204 14.58 19.94 4.13
C MET A 204 14.08 19.99 5.58
N VAL A 205 13.29 19.01 6.01
CA VAL A 205 12.73 18.94 7.38
C VAL A 205 13.65 18.19 8.34
N GLN A 206 14.49 17.27 7.84
CA GLN A 206 15.36 16.43 8.65
C GLN A 206 16.84 16.86 8.61
N GLY A 207 17.22 17.82 7.77
CA GLY A 207 18.54 18.44 7.69
C GLY A 207 18.58 19.75 8.49
#